data_588dc11bee7992ba38492d6e56072811
#
_entry.id   588dc11bee7992ba38492d6e56072811
#
_cell.length_a   1.000
_cell.length_b   1.000
_cell.length_c   1.000
_cell.angle_alpha   90.00
_cell.angle_beta   90.00
_cell.angle_gamma   90.00
#
_symmetry.space_group_name_H-M   'P 1'
#
loop_
_entity.id
_entity.type
_entity.pdbx_description
1 polymer ?
#
loop_
_entity_poly.entity_id
_entity_poly.type
_entity_poly.pdbx_seq_one_letter_code
_entity_poly.pdbx_strand_id
1 'polypeptide(L)'
;MACAARLLAVATLVLSVNAQEVSAQGADQRFFSQTSFRVDSDPFWDFFQHRGGVRTFGYPVSRTFKLDGFSVQIFQREVMQLWPDGSVHTLNLLDAGLLPYTKINGSTFPAPDPAVISATPSTTDPAYATRIVQFAQDQAPNTFEGESVNFGQTFNTTVSAQDAPDAPASLLPLFDLDIWGAPTSRPARDPNNNNFIYQRFQRGIMHFDKGCGCTQGLLLADYLKSVITGQNLPPDLAAQVQSSKYYKQYAPDQQLSIARPNDLPSSDLTNAFVQQQPLTAGGGSPAASGTFAYGFQVHMWDISQQAKGFAVGNVKQAGFNWVKHQVEWQQVEQAPGQYNWSELDAIVNTANGAGLNIILSVLHAPDFYRSPSSGLMPSDPNTYQQLMQAMATRYAGKVKAYEMWNEENLSRETGVGNVSPTTYLPLLKAGFTGVKAGDSTAQVFIGALSPTGVSQPGVSMDDLAYLQALYALNNGEAKKYFDVLAAHLSGFSNPPDCTPSTPQCSLSGAWNNDPSFFAFYRLGQYRDAMTQAGDDKKIWLTEFGYDSSDVAVPGYEYSTFISEDAQARFLVQAFQIARQTSYIGGVMVWNLNYQMAVPQTDEKWGFAVIRSDWSPRPAFLALASMPKS
;
A
#
# COMPACT_ATOMS: atom_id res chain seq x y z
N MET A 1 -29.06 49.00 -45.01
CA MET A 1 -29.42 48.02 -43.96
C MET A 1 -28.17 47.23 -43.62
N ALA A 2 -27.65 47.50 -42.44
CA ALA A 2 -26.35 47.05 -42.01
C ALA A 2 -26.43 45.63 -41.40
N CYS A 3 -25.58 44.72 -41.85
CA CYS A 3 -25.31 43.44 -41.19
C CYS A 3 -23.96 43.56 -40.48
N ALA A 4 -23.97 43.59 -39.18
CA ALA A 4 -22.77 43.67 -38.35
C ALA A 4 -22.18 42.27 -38.15
N ALA A 5 -20.96 42.06 -38.66
CA ALA A 5 -20.12 40.90 -38.34
C ALA A 5 -19.40 41.15 -37.00
N ARG A 6 -19.64 40.32 -36.03
CA ARG A 6 -18.86 40.30 -34.79
C ARG A 6 -17.61 39.44 -34.99
N LEU A 7 -16.46 40.09 -35.03
CA LEU A 7 -15.16 39.43 -34.82
C LEU A 7 -15.00 39.07 -33.34
N LEU A 8 -14.83 37.79 -33.04
CA LEU A 8 -14.32 37.35 -31.75
C LEU A 8 -12.78 37.38 -31.83
N ALA A 9 -12.17 38.34 -31.15
CA ALA A 9 -10.74 38.35 -30.92
C ALA A 9 -10.43 37.39 -29.77
N VAL A 10 -9.74 36.29 -30.07
CA VAL A 10 -9.11 35.44 -29.05
C VAL A 10 -7.79 36.10 -28.65
N ALA A 11 -7.80 36.75 -27.50
CA ALA A 11 -6.58 37.29 -26.89
C ALA A 11 -5.79 36.11 -26.27
N THR A 12 -4.68 35.74 -26.90
CA THR A 12 -3.70 34.84 -26.33
C THR A 12 -2.96 35.58 -25.22
N LEU A 13 -3.33 35.29 -23.98
CA LEU A 13 -2.62 35.81 -22.81
C LEU A 13 -1.39 34.86 -22.58
N VAL A 14 -0.22 35.31 -23.01
CA VAL A 14 1.06 34.68 -22.59
C VAL A 14 1.31 35.14 -21.15
N LEU A 15 0.86 34.32 -20.20
CA LEU A 15 1.27 34.43 -18.80
C LEU A 15 2.62 33.75 -18.65
N SER A 16 3.68 34.55 -18.58
CA SER A 16 4.94 34.14 -17.99
C SER A 16 4.71 33.91 -16.50
N VAL A 17 4.41 32.67 -16.15
CA VAL A 17 4.32 32.26 -14.74
C VAL A 17 5.74 32.08 -14.23
N ASN A 18 6.30 33.11 -13.61
CA ASN A 18 7.32 32.93 -12.59
C ASN A 18 6.63 32.28 -11.39
N ALA A 19 6.57 30.96 -11.39
CA ALA A 19 6.17 30.21 -10.22
C ALA A 19 7.30 30.26 -9.19
N GLN A 20 7.29 31.28 -8.33
CA GLN A 20 7.81 31.11 -6.99
C GLN A 20 6.87 30.12 -6.30
N GLU A 21 7.32 28.85 -6.21
CA GLU A 21 6.68 27.88 -5.35
C GLU A 21 6.79 28.37 -3.91
N VAL A 22 5.67 28.87 -3.40
CA VAL A 22 5.47 28.97 -1.96
C VAL A 22 5.34 27.51 -1.48
N SER A 23 6.40 26.98 -0.92
CA SER A 23 6.39 25.67 -0.27
C SER A 23 5.41 25.72 0.90
N ALA A 24 4.19 25.25 0.66
CA ALA A 24 3.29 24.85 1.72
C ALA A 24 3.90 23.60 2.36
N GLN A 25 4.52 23.74 3.53
CA GLN A 25 4.93 22.61 4.36
C GLN A 25 3.70 21.73 4.61
N GLY A 26 3.63 20.56 3.95
CA GLY A 26 2.59 19.57 4.17
C GLY A 26 1.91 18.98 2.92
N ALA A 27 2.23 19.44 1.70
CA ALA A 27 1.68 18.86 0.47
C ALA A 27 2.40 17.55 0.09
N ASP A 28 1.64 16.55 -0.38
CA ASP A 28 2.20 15.32 -0.94
C ASP A 28 2.95 15.62 -2.25
N GLN A 29 4.26 15.76 -2.17
CA GLN A 29 5.13 16.10 -3.30
C GLN A 29 5.10 15.06 -4.43
N ARG A 30 4.68 13.83 -4.12
CA ARG A 30 4.59 12.73 -5.10
C ARG A 30 3.26 12.68 -5.82
N PHE A 31 2.25 13.45 -5.36
CA PHE A 31 0.91 13.48 -5.94
C PHE A 31 0.76 14.60 -6.97
N PHE A 32 0.22 14.25 -8.13
CA PHE A 32 0.00 15.16 -9.24
C PHE A 32 -1.50 15.32 -9.49
N SER A 33 -2.05 16.46 -9.10
CA SER A 33 -3.49 16.78 -9.24
C SER A 33 -3.96 16.79 -10.70
N GLN A 34 -3.05 17.04 -11.66
CA GLN A 34 -3.33 17.07 -13.09
C GLN A 34 -3.84 15.72 -13.62
N THR A 35 -3.43 14.63 -13.01
CA THR A 35 -3.80 13.27 -13.42
C THR A 35 -4.46 12.47 -12.31
N SER A 36 -4.42 12.99 -11.08
CA SER A 36 -4.86 12.30 -9.86
C SER A 36 -4.10 10.99 -9.60
N PHE A 37 -2.80 10.98 -9.91
CA PHE A 37 -1.88 9.91 -9.59
C PHE A 37 -0.66 10.44 -8.85
N ARG A 38 -0.03 9.55 -8.08
CA ARG A 38 1.24 9.83 -7.41
C ARG A 38 2.32 8.87 -7.89
N VAL A 39 3.59 9.24 -7.68
CA VAL A 39 4.70 8.30 -7.85
C VAL A 39 4.78 7.43 -6.59
N ASP A 40 4.35 6.16 -6.71
CA ASP A 40 3.99 5.34 -5.55
C ASP A 40 5.19 4.79 -4.78
N SER A 41 6.28 4.42 -5.45
CA SER A 41 7.42 3.76 -4.82
C SER A 41 8.63 4.67 -4.70
N ASP A 42 9.48 4.41 -3.67
CA ASP A 42 10.71 5.17 -3.47
C ASP A 42 11.69 5.04 -4.64
N PRO A 43 11.95 3.84 -5.23
CA PRO A 43 12.81 3.71 -6.39
C PRO A 43 12.32 4.53 -7.59
N PHE A 44 11.01 4.53 -7.88
CA PHE A 44 10.45 5.33 -8.97
C PHE A 44 10.51 6.82 -8.69
N TRP A 45 10.29 7.22 -7.43
CA TRP A 45 10.39 8.63 -7.03
C TRP A 45 11.81 9.14 -7.14
N ASP A 46 12.78 8.38 -6.65
CA ASP A 46 14.19 8.72 -6.75
C ASP A 46 14.63 8.85 -8.21
N PHE A 47 14.31 7.86 -9.04
CA PHE A 47 14.58 7.89 -10.48
C PHE A 47 13.92 9.10 -11.16
N PHE A 48 12.64 9.36 -10.84
CA PHE A 48 11.89 10.49 -11.36
C PHE A 48 12.56 11.82 -11.04
N GLN A 49 12.92 12.06 -9.77
CA GLN A 49 13.55 13.32 -9.35
C GLN A 49 14.91 13.52 -10.00
N HIS A 50 15.74 12.47 -10.05
CA HIS A 50 17.12 12.55 -10.54
C HIS A 50 17.25 12.37 -12.06
N ARG A 51 16.14 12.37 -12.80
CA ARG A 51 16.09 12.26 -14.26
C ARG A 51 15.20 13.32 -14.92
N GLY A 52 14.97 14.46 -14.25
CA GLY A 52 14.27 15.60 -14.82
C GLY A 52 12.77 15.66 -14.56
N GLY A 53 12.22 14.75 -13.76
CA GLY A 53 10.85 14.80 -13.26
C GLY A 53 9.79 14.91 -14.36
N VAL A 54 8.79 15.77 -14.14
CA VAL A 54 7.69 16.01 -15.10
C VAL A 54 8.20 16.42 -16.48
N ARG A 55 9.30 17.14 -16.56
CA ARG A 55 9.87 17.57 -17.85
C ARG A 55 10.24 16.38 -18.73
N THR A 56 10.82 15.35 -18.13
CA THR A 56 11.26 14.13 -18.83
C THR A 56 10.12 13.14 -19.00
N PHE A 57 9.44 12.77 -17.93
CA PHE A 57 8.48 11.66 -17.92
C PHE A 57 7.03 12.09 -18.18
N GLY A 58 6.69 13.38 -18.01
CA GLY A 58 5.32 13.82 -17.87
C GLY A 58 4.76 13.45 -16.49
N TYR A 59 3.46 13.61 -16.31
CA TYR A 59 2.77 13.24 -15.08
C TYR A 59 2.55 11.70 -15.02
N PRO A 60 2.55 11.08 -13.82
CA PRO A 60 2.12 9.70 -13.68
C PRO A 60 0.65 9.56 -14.13
N VAL A 61 0.33 8.53 -14.88
CA VAL A 61 -1.03 8.24 -15.41
C VAL A 61 -1.53 6.88 -15.00
N SER A 62 -0.78 6.20 -14.14
CA SER A 62 -1.16 4.96 -13.47
C SER A 62 -0.64 4.93 -12.04
N ARG A 63 -1.14 3.99 -11.25
CA ARG A 63 -0.46 3.50 -10.05
C ARG A 63 0.71 2.62 -10.46
N THR A 64 1.53 2.22 -9.48
CA THR A 64 2.44 1.08 -9.64
C THR A 64 1.61 -0.20 -9.73
N PHE A 65 1.92 -1.06 -10.72
CA PHE A 65 1.24 -2.33 -10.94
C PHE A 65 2.21 -3.36 -11.55
N LYS A 66 1.79 -4.63 -11.62
CA LYS A 66 2.59 -5.66 -12.29
C LYS A 66 2.22 -5.78 -13.76
N LEU A 67 3.23 -5.73 -14.64
CA LEU A 67 3.11 -5.96 -16.06
C LEU A 67 4.22 -6.92 -16.50
N ASP A 68 3.84 -8.08 -17.06
CA ASP A 68 4.76 -9.13 -17.52
C ASP A 68 5.83 -9.52 -16.47
N GLY A 69 5.43 -9.57 -15.19
CA GLY A 69 6.28 -9.97 -14.06
C GLY A 69 7.07 -8.84 -13.39
N PHE A 70 7.11 -7.65 -13.95
CA PHE A 70 7.80 -6.50 -13.38
C PHE A 70 6.85 -5.53 -12.69
N SER A 71 7.33 -4.86 -11.66
CA SER A 71 6.64 -3.67 -11.14
C SER A 71 6.89 -2.50 -12.08
N VAL A 72 5.82 -1.88 -12.56
CA VAL A 72 5.88 -0.76 -13.50
C VAL A 72 4.99 0.39 -13.03
N GLN A 73 5.32 1.60 -13.49
CA GLN A 73 4.43 2.77 -13.39
C GLN A 73 4.46 3.52 -14.73
N ILE A 74 3.27 3.81 -15.27
CA ILE A 74 3.12 4.54 -16.53
C ILE A 74 3.07 6.03 -16.23
N PHE A 75 3.95 6.78 -16.90
CA PHE A 75 3.93 8.23 -17.01
C PHE A 75 3.43 8.60 -18.42
N GLN A 76 3.22 9.88 -18.69
CA GLN A 76 2.69 10.29 -20.00
C GLN A 76 3.65 9.95 -21.16
N ARG A 77 4.98 10.05 -20.95
CA ARG A 77 5.98 9.80 -21.99
C ARG A 77 6.59 8.43 -21.91
N GLU A 78 6.89 7.95 -20.72
CA GLU A 78 7.69 6.75 -20.46
C GLU A 78 6.99 5.81 -19.47
N VAL A 79 7.42 4.55 -19.47
CA VAL A 79 7.03 3.58 -18.45
C VAL A 79 8.28 3.21 -17.64
N MET A 80 8.27 3.48 -16.35
CA MET A 80 9.31 3.02 -15.45
C MET A 80 9.08 1.56 -15.09
N GLN A 81 10.16 0.79 -15.02
CA GLN A 81 10.20 -0.61 -14.70
C GLN A 81 11.24 -0.87 -13.60
N LEU A 82 10.83 -1.51 -12.52
CA LEU A 82 11.72 -1.92 -11.43
C LEU A 82 12.24 -3.34 -11.69
N TRP A 83 13.56 -3.48 -11.73
CA TRP A 83 14.23 -4.76 -11.94
C TRP A 83 14.50 -5.48 -10.62
N PRO A 84 14.76 -6.81 -10.65
CA PRO A 84 15.00 -7.60 -9.43
C PRO A 84 16.22 -7.16 -8.61
N ASP A 85 17.19 -6.50 -9.23
CA ASP A 85 18.37 -5.92 -8.57
C ASP A 85 18.10 -4.57 -7.88
N GLY A 86 16.86 -4.07 -7.95
CA GLY A 86 16.44 -2.79 -7.39
C GLY A 86 16.66 -1.58 -8.31
N SER A 87 17.26 -1.77 -9.48
CA SER A 87 17.45 -0.69 -10.46
C SER A 87 16.15 -0.35 -11.20
N VAL A 88 15.98 0.93 -11.55
CA VAL A 88 14.85 1.41 -12.35
C VAL A 88 15.33 1.69 -13.77
N HIS A 89 14.59 1.20 -14.74
CA HIS A 89 14.82 1.43 -16.16
C HIS A 89 13.54 1.89 -16.84
N THR A 90 13.67 2.57 -17.98
CA THR A 90 12.51 2.88 -18.83
C THR A 90 12.28 1.76 -19.84
N LEU A 91 10.99 1.47 -20.10
CA LEU A 91 10.58 0.40 -21.00
C LEU A 91 10.79 0.81 -22.46
N ASN A 92 11.28 -0.12 -23.30
CA ASN A 92 11.40 0.11 -24.73
C ASN A 92 10.01 0.09 -25.40
N LEU A 93 9.27 1.19 -25.29
CA LEU A 93 7.87 1.29 -25.74
C LEU A 93 7.66 0.97 -27.20
N LEU A 94 8.69 1.16 -28.03
CA LEU A 94 8.61 0.98 -29.48
C LEU A 94 9.04 -0.41 -29.96
N ASP A 95 9.34 -1.33 -29.03
CA ASP A 95 9.63 -2.72 -29.37
C ASP A 95 8.40 -3.46 -29.90
N ALA A 96 8.64 -4.51 -30.66
CA ALA A 96 7.60 -5.40 -31.14
C ALA A 96 6.79 -5.97 -29.96
N GLY A 97 5.48 -5.87 -30.06
CA GLY A 97 4.58 -6.35 -28.99
C GLY A 97 4.11 -5.28 -28.00
N LEU A 98 4.74 -4.09 -27.94
CA LEU A 98 4.25 -2.94 -27.16
C LEU A 98 3.54 -1.93 -28.07
N LEU A 99 4.24 -0.90 -28.55
CA LEU A 99 3.73 0.14 -29.45
C LEU A 99 4.58 0.26 -30.72
N PRO A 100 4.72 -0.78 -31.52
CA PRO A 100 5.59 -0.78 -32.75
C PRO A 100 5.02 0.08 -33.89
N TYR A 101 3.88 0.74 -33.66
CA TYR A 101 3.07 1.37 -34.71
C TYR A 101 3.70 2.66 -35.22
N THR A 102 3.42 2.96 -36.48
CA THR A 102 3.90 4.16 -37.17
C THR A 102 2.79 5.18 -37.45
N LYS A 103 1.54 4.84 -37.13
CA LYS A 103 0.38 5.74 -37.30
C LYS A 103 -0.41 5.79 -36.00
N ILE A 104 -0.39 6.94 -35.37
CA ILE A 104 -1.10 7.17 -34.12
C ILE A 104 -1.72 8.55 -34.14
N ASN A 105 -3.03 8.64 -33.91
CA ASN A 105 -3.79 9.88 -33.76
C ASN A 105 -3.59 10.85 -34.94
N GLY A 106 -3.63 10.32 -36.17
CA GLY A 106 -3.49 11.09 -37.41
C GLY A 106 -2.06 11.42 -37.81
N SER A 107 -1.07 11.21 -36.94
CA SER A 107 0.36 11.40 -37.22
C SER A 107 1.00 10.16 -37.81
N THR A 108 1.97 10.36 -38.69
CA THR A 108 2.77 9.27 -39.29
C THR A 108 4.24 9.40 -38.89
N PHE A 109 4.73 8.45 -38.13
CA PHE A 109 6.10 8.40 -37.61
C PHE A 109 7.02 7.57 -38.51
N PRO A 110 8.34 7.85 -38.50
CA PRO A 110 9.28 7.01 -39.22
C PRO A 110 9.27 5.56 -38.69
N ALA A 111 9.34 4.61 -39.59
CA ALA A 111 9.60 3.22 -39.24
C ALA A 111 11.05 3.05 -38.74
N PRO A 112 11.36 1.98 -37.99
CA PRO A 112 12.73 1.61 -37.68
C PRO A 112 13.54 1.47 -38.98
N ASP A 113 14.73 2.11 -39.06
CA ASP A 113 15.64 2.05 -40.19
C ASP A 113 16.67 0.93 -39.93
N PRO A 114 16.67 -0.17 -40.74
CA PRO A 114 17.60 -1.27 -40.54
C PRO A 114 19.07 -0.85 -40.65
N ALA A 115 19.39 0.20 -41.43
CA ALA A 115 20.76 0.70 -41.57
C ALA A 115 21.20 1.42 -40.29
N VAL A 116 20.33 2.19 -39.63
CA VAL A 116 20.60 2.84 -38.35
C VAL A 116 20.76 1.80 -37.26
N ILE A 117 19.85 0.81 -37.22
CA ILE A 117 19.89 -0.25 -36.21
C ILE A 117 21.14 -1.10 -36.33
N SER A 118 21.53 -1.50 -37.56
CA SER A 118 22.74 -2.31 -37.76
C SER A 118 24.04 -1.55 -37.45
N ALA A 119 24.03 -0.23 -37.49
CA ALA A 119 25.16 0.62 -37.12
C ALA A 119 25.26 0.89 -35.61
N THR A 120 24.27 0.48 -34.82
CA THR A 120 24.29 0.67 -33.37
C THR A 120 25.43 -0.13 -32.73
N PRO A 121 26.30 0.47 -31.90
CA PRO A 121 27.37 -0.23 -31.20
C PRO A 121 26.87 -1.42 -30.39
N SER A 122 27.65 -2.53 -30.42
CA SER A 122 27.33 -3.73 -29.66
C SER A 122 27.55 -3.50 -28.15
N THR A 123 26.65 -3.99 -27.31
CA THR A 123 26.78 -3.99 -25.85
C THR A 123 27.99 -4.81 -25.37
N THR A 124 28.54 -5.70 -26.21
CA THR A 124 29.76 -6.47 -25.93
C THR A 124 31.06 -5.71 -26.21
N ASP A 125 30.97 -4.51 -26.80
CA ASP A 125 32.13 -3.66 -27.05
C ASP A 125 32.68 -3.09 -25.74
N PRO A 126 33.97 -3.27 -25.40
CA PRO A 126 34.55 -2.67 -24.20
C PRO A 126 34.42 -1.14 -24.12
N ALA A 127 34.31 -0.46 -25.27
CA ALA A 127 34.12 0.99 -25.35
C ALA A 127 32.63 1.38 -25.57
N TYR A 128 31.70 0.47 -25.32
CA TYR A 128 30.27 0.66 -25.58
C TYR A 128 29.73 1.99 -25.07
N ALA A 129 29.97 2.32 -23.80
CA ALA A 129 29.45 3.54 -23.17
C ALA A 129 29.82 4.83 -23.94
N THR A 130 31.06 4.93 -24.42
CA THR A 130 31.51 6.08 -25.20
C THR A 130 30.95 6.05 -26.63
N ARG A 131 30.97 4.86 -27.27
CA ARG A 131 30.54 4.72 -28.65
C ARG A 131 29.04 4.90 -28.85
N ILE A 132 28.24 4.42 -27.92
CA ILE A 132 26.77 4.54 -27.99
C ILE A 132 26.32 6.00 -27.82
N VAL A 133 26.97 6.76 -26.95
CA VAL A 133 26.70 8.19 -26.79
C VAL A 133 27.09 8.95 -28.07
N GLN A 134 28.28 8.67 -28.63
CA GLN A 134 28.71 9.30 -29.88
C GLN A 134 27.75 8.93 -31.03
N PHE A 135 27.36 7.66 -31.13
CA PHE A 135 26.39 7.21 -32.13
C PHE A 135 25.06 7.97 -32.01
N ALA A 136 24.52 8.12 -30.78
CA ALA A 136 23.28 8.86 -30.56
C ALA A 136 23.40 10.33 -31.00
N GLN A 137 24.52 10.97 -30.71
CA GLN A 137 24.81 12.34 -31.16
C GLN A 137 24.93 12.46 -32.68
N ASP A 138 25.59 11.52 -33.32
CA ASP A 138 25.78 11.52 -34.79
C ASP A 138 24.47 11.27 -35.55
N GLN A 139 23.55 10.47 -34.97
CA GLN A 139 22.28 10.12 -35.61
C GLN A 139 21.13 11.09 -35.27
N ALA A 140 21.26 11.94 -34.23
CA ALA A 140 20.26 12.93 -33.82
C ALA A 140 20.71 14.35 -34.24
N PRO A 141 20.42 14.83 -35.45
CA PRO A 141 20.90 16.11 -35.93
C PRO A 141 20.13 17.28 -35.32
N ASN A 142 20.81 18.44 -35.22
CA ASN A 142 20.14 19.69 -34.84
C ASN A 142 19.51 20.44 -36.00
N THR A 143 19.82 20.02 -37.24
CA THR A 143 19.26 20.62 -38.45
C THR A 143 18.81 19.52 -39.43
N PHE A 144 17.61 19.64 -39.97
CA PHE A 144 17.07 18.72 -40.98
C PHE A 144 16.24 19.48 -42.00
N GLU A 145 16.52 19.31 -43.28
CA GLU A 145 15.83 19.99 -44.41
C GLU A 145 15.69 21.52 -44.23
N GLY A 146 16.70 22.15 -43.66
CA GLY A 146 16.73 23.60 -43.42
C GLY A 146 16.02 24.06 -42.12
N GLU A 147 15.42 23.15 -41.37
CA GLU A 147 14.76 23.44 -40.07
C GLU A 147 15.71 23.17 -38.93
N SER A 148 15.67 24.00 -37.89
CA SER A 148 16.41 23.80 -36.64
C SER A 148 15.66 22.83 -35.71
N VAL A 149 15.74 21.53 -36.03
CA VAL A 149 14.99 20.47 -35.33
C VAL A 149 15.52 20.16 -33.92
N ASN A 150 16.75 20.50 -33.61
CA ASN A 150 17.38 20.39 -32.30
C ASN A 150 17.24 19.02 -31.61
N PHE A 151 17.18 17.91 -32.38
CA PHE A 151 17.04 16.57 -31.79
C PHE A 151 18.24 16.21 -30.90
N GLY A 152 19.47 16.46 -31.38
CA GLY A 152 20.69 16.22 -30.60
C GLY A 152 20.78 17.10 -29.36
N GLN A 153 20.37 18.36 -29.45
CA GLN A 153 20.31 19.25 -28.31
C GLN A 153 19.28 18.74 -27.28
N THR A 154 18.08 18.40 -27.70
CA THR A 154 17.02 17.86 -26.84
C THR A 154 17.47 16.56 -26.17
N PHE A 155 18.10 15.66 -26.93
CA PHE A 155 18.67 14.43 -26.41
C PHE A 155 19.68 14.73 -25.27
N ASN A 156 20.69 15.55 -25.53
CA ASN A 156 21.79 15.82 -24.60
C ASN A 156 21.45 16.75 -23.42
N THR A 157 20.23 17.29 -23.35
CA THR A 157 19.78 18.18 -22.27
C THR A 157 18.54 17.66 -21.54
N THR A 158 18.17 16.42 -21.79
CA THR A 158 17.00 15.79 -21.14
C THR A 158 17.24 15.67 -19.63
N VAL A 159 18.43 15.21 -19.22
CA VAL A 159 18.86 15.19 -17.83
C VAL A 159 19.97 16.20 -17.63
N SER A 160 19.77 17.16 -16.75
CA SER A 160 20.74 18.22 -16.44
C SER A 160 21.53 17.93 -15.16
N ALA A 161 22.62 18.67 -14.96
CA ALA A 161 23.36 18.63 -13.70
C ALA A 161 22.52 19.07 -12.47
N GLN A 162 21.44 19.82 -12.68
CA GLN A 162 20.51 20.19 -11.61
C GLN A 162 19.62 19.02 -11.19
N ASP A 163 19.29 18.12 -12.13
CA ASP A 163 18.50 16.91 -11.86
C ASP A 163 19.32 15.84 -11.13
N ALA A 164 20.62 15.80 -11.37
CA ALA A 164 21.53 14.82 -10.79
C ALA A 164 22.80 15.51 -10.20
N PRO A 165 22.64 16.31 -9.13
CA PRO A 165 23.71 17.16 -8.60
C PRO A 165 24.92 16.36 -8.08
N ASP A 166 24.71 15.13 -7.64
CA ASP A 166 25.77 14.26 -7.11
C ASP A 166 26.43 13.39 -8.19
N ALA A 167 25.92 13.43 -9.43
CA ALA A 167 26.47 12.64 -10.52
C ALA A 167 27.62 13.41 -11.23
N PRO A 168 28.73 12.72 -11.56
CA PRO A 168 29.74 13.30 -12.45
C PRO A 168 29.13 13.73 -13.79
N ALA A 169 29.51 14.91 -14.29
CA ALA A 169 28.99 15.41 -15.57
C ALA A 169 29.20 14.45 -16.76
N SER A 170 30.22 13.58 -16.67
CA SER A 170 30.49 12.55 -17.67
C SER A 170 29.44 11.45 -17.75
N LEU A 171 28.57 11.31 -16.74
CA LEU A 171 27.47 10.33 -16.72
C LEU A 171 26.16 10.88 -17.29
N LEU A 172 26.00 12.20 -17.40
CA LEU A 172 24.75 12.80 -17.90
C LEU A 172 24.35 12.28 -19.30
N PRO A 173 25.28 12.12 -20.29
CA PRO A 173 24.90 11.55 -21.59
C PRO A 173 24.42 10.09 -21.51
N LEU A 174 24.84 9.33 -20.49
CA LEU A 174 24.35 7.97 -20.26
C LEU A 174 22.96 8.00 -19.62
N PHE A 175 22.65 9.00 -18.82
CA PHE A 175 21.30 9.22 -18.29
C PHE A 175 20.32 9.63 -19.40
N ASP A 176 20.75 10.49 -20.33
CA ASP A 176 19.96 10.84 -21.51
C ASP A 176 19.70 9.60 -22.37
N LEU A 177 20.70 8.76 -22.54
CA LEU A 177 20.58 7.48 -23.26
C LEU A 177 19.64 6.50 -22.53
N ASP A 178 19.64 6.50 -21.19
CA ASP A 178 18.75 5.67 -20.38
C ASP A 178 17.28 6.10 -20.53
N ILE A 179 17.02 7.36 -20.83
CA ILE A 179 15.65 7.85 -21.12
C ILE A 179 15.25 7.53 -22.55
N TRP A 180 16.03 7.90 -23.54
CA TRP A 180 15.63 7.82 -24.95
C TRP A 180 15.96 6.48 -25.62
N GLY A 181 17.00 5.80 -25.14
CA GLY A 181 17.64 4.74 -25.90
C GLY A 181 18.39 5.28 -27.13
N ALA A 182 18.95 4.37 -27.91
CA ALA A 182 19.62 4.75 -29.17
C ALA A 182 18.60 5.18 -30.25
N PRO A 183 18.96 6.08 -31.16
CA PRO A 183 18.17 6.38 -32.34
C PRO A 183 17.94 5.10 -33.20
N THR A 184 16.71 4.90 -33.62
CA THR A 184 16.30 3.76 -34.49
C THR A 184 15.79 4.20 -35.85
N SER A 185 15.74 5.51 -36.12
CA SER A 185 15.43 6.07 -37.43
C SER A 185 16.26 7.32 -37.68
N ARG A 186 16.33 7.71 -38.95
CA ARG A 186 16.67 9.08 -39.33
C ARG A 186 15.47 9.99 -39.07
N PRO A 187 15.65 11.32 -38.97
CA PRO A 187 14.54 12.26 -39.01
C PRO A 187 13.68 12.09 -40.26
N ALA A 188 12.37 12.27 -40.11
CA ALA A 188 11.44 12.26 -41.21
C ALA A 188 10.29 13.24 -41.00
N ARG A 189 9.89 13.91 -42.06
CA ARG A 189 8.71 14.80 -42.03
C ARG A 189 7.43 13.95 -42.04
N ASP A 190 6.41 14.40 -41.30
CA ASP A 190 5.10 13.79 -41.42
C ASP A 190 4.53 13.98 -42.83
N PRO A 191 4.23 12.90 -43.54
CA PRO A 191 3.72 13.02 -44.92
C PRO A 191 2.33 13.68 -45.00
N ASN A 192 1.59 13.72 -43.86
CA ASN A 192 0.25 14.27 -43.79
C ASN A 192 0.21 15.66 -43.17
N ASN A 193 1.29 16.07 -42.45
CA ASN A 193 1.36 17.36 -41.77
C ASN A 193 2.79 17.93 -41.79
N ASN A 194 3.06 18.84 -42.74
CA ASN A 194 4.37 19.47 -42.90
C ASN A 194 4.87 20.31 -41.71
N ASN A 195 4.06 20.50 -40.69
CA ASN A 195 4.47 21.20 -39.48
C ASN A 195 5.30 20.33 -38.54
N PHE A 196 5.28 19.01 -38.73
CA PHE A 196 5.97 18.09 -37.85
C PHE A 196 7.09 17.34 -38.53
N ILE A 197 8.21 17.22 -37.80
CA ILE A 197 9.34 16.36 -38.15
C ILE A 197 9.58 15.45 -36.94
N TYR A 198 9.71 14.14 -37.17
CA TYR A 198 9.87 13.13 -36.15
C TYR A 198 11.21 12.42 -36.25
N GLN A 199 11.74 11.99 -35.10
CA GLN A 199 12.81 11.01 -35.02
C GLN A 199 12.46 9.95 -33.98
N ARG A 200 12.67 8.68 -34.34
CA ARG A 200 12.40 7.51 -33.51
C ARG A 200 13.67 7.08 -32.77
N PHE A 201 13.53 6.83 -31.49
CA PHE A 201 14.51 6.21 -30.59
C PHE A 201 13.97 4.86 -30.10
N GLN A 202 14.73 4.10 -29.31
CA GLN A 202 14.27 2.82 -28.77
C GLN A 202 13.08 2.98 -27.82
N ARG A 203 13.06 4.05 -27.02
CA ARG A 203 12.07 4.23 -25.95
C ARG A 203 11.03 5.29 -26.25
N GLY A 204 11.33 6.26 -27.10
CA GLY A 204 10.45 7.37 -27.39
C GLY A 204 10.54 7.89 -28.82
N ILE A 205 9.66 8.83 -29.15
CA ILE A 205 9.69 9.57 -30.41
C ILE A 205 9.80 11.07 -30.07
N MET A 206 10.83 11.72 -30.59
CA MET A 206 10.92 13.17 -30.57
C MET A 206 10.18 13.77 -31.76
N HIS A 207 9.54 14.90 -31.57
CA HIS A 207 8.95 15.70 -32.64
C HIS A 207 9.40 17.16 -32.55
N PHE A 208 9.69 17.71 -33.71
CA PHE A 208 9.82 19.16 -33.90
C PHE A 208 8.50 19.69 -34.43
N ASP A 209 7.95 20.71 -33.78
CA ASP A 209 6.75 21.43 -34.20
C ASP A 209 7.15 22.83 -34.68
N LYS A 210 6.91 23.11 -35.98
CA LYS A 210 7.16 24.41 -36.60
C LYS A 210 6.32 25.53 -35.99
N GLY A 211 5.15 25.23 -35.44
CA GLY A 211 4.25 26.22 -34.86
C GLY A 211 4.86 26.91 -33.64
N CYS A 212 5.58 26.17 -32.81
CA CYS A 212 6.31 26.75 -31.65
C CYS A 212 7.82 26.88 -31.92
N GLY A 213 8.36 26.27 -32.98
CA GLY A 213 9.81 26.16 -33.18
C GLY A 213 10.48 25.30 -32.08
N CYS A 214 9.79 24.34 -31.52
CA CYS A 214 10.22 23.60 -30.35
C CYS A 214 10.28 22.09 -30.61
N THR A 215 11.18 21.39 -29.87
CA THR A 215 11.34 19.93 -29.93
C THR A 215 11.05 19.33 -28.57
N GLN A 216 10.26 18.27 -28.55
CA GLN A 216 9.85 17.57 -27.33
C GLN A 216 9.50 16.11 -27.61
N GLY A 217 9.47 15.30 -26.53
CA GLY A 217 9.02 13.91 -26.59
C GLY A 217 7.51 13.80 -26.72
N LEU A 218 7.05 12.83 -27.50
CA LEU A 218 5.63 12.48 -27.56
C LEU A 218 5.17 11.86 -26.23
N LEU A 219 3.88 12.00 -25.93
CA LEU A 219 3.22 11.36 -24.78
C LEU A 219 2.92 9.89 -25.12
N LEU A 220 3.98 9.13 -25.42
CA LEU A 220 3.85 7.81 -26.05
C LEU A 220 3.26 6.76 -25.11
N ALA A 221 3.59 6.83 -23.82
CA ALA A 221 3.07 5.88 -22.85
C ALA A 221 1.57 6.09 -22.52
N ASP A 222 1.04 7.30 -22.74
CA ASP A 222 -0.42 7.51 -22.69
C ASP A 222 -1.16 6.66 -23.75
N TYR A 223 -0.55 6.41 -24.91
CA TYR A 223 -1.14 5.51 -25.91
C TYR A 223 -1.08 4.04 -25.46
N LEU A 224 -0.03 3.61 -24.75
CA LEU A 224 -0.02 2.28 -24.15
C LEU A 224 -1.15 2.14 -23.13
N LYS A 225 -1.34 3.12 -22.26
CA LYS A 225 -2.49 3.18 -21.36
C LYS A 225 -3.81 3.10 -22.12
N SER A 226 -3.95 3.85 -23.22
CA SER A 226 -5.16 3.83 -24.03
C SER A 226 -5.41 2.45 -24.67
N VAL A 227 -4.37 1.73 -25.09
CA VAL A 227 -4.46 0.35 -25.57
C VAL A 227 -4.94 -0.58 -24.47
N ILE A 228 -4.33 -0.49 -23.27
CA ILE A 228 -4.65 -1.36 -22.14
C ILE A 228 -6.08 -1.12 -21.64
N THR A 229 -6.52 0.14 -21.56
CA THR A 229 -7.84 0.51 -21.04
C THR A 229 -8.94 0.49 -22.11
N GLY A 230 -8.60 0.62 -23.36
CA GLY A 230 -9.55 0.89 -24.44
C GLY A 230 -10.16 2.29 -24.38
N GLN A 231 -9.75 3.14 -23.42
CA GLN A 231 -10.25 4.51 -23.24
C GLN A 231 -9.40 5.50 -24.04
N ASN A 232 -10.04 6.50 -24.66
CA ASN A 232 -9.38 7.53 -25.47
C ASN A 232 -8.44 6.97 -26.53
N LEU A 233 -8.72 5.76 -27.04
CA LEU A 233 -7.91 5.06 -28.03
C LEU A 233 -8.22 5.65 -29.43
N PRO A 234 -7.23 6.29 -30.10
CA PRO A 234 -7.43 6.83 -31.44
C PRO A 234 -7.88 5.76 -32.44
N PRO A 235 -8.80 6.08 -33.38
CA PRO A 235 -9.34 5.08 -34.33
C PRO A 235 -8.28 4.38 -35.20
N ASP A 236 -7.25 5.11 -35.62
CA ASP A 236 -6.15 4.58 -36.40
C ASP A 236 -5.26 3.62 -35.59
N LEU A 237 -5.04 3.91 -34.33
CA LEU A 237 -4.34 3.01 -33.42
C LEU A 237 -5.23 1.82 -33.06
N ALA A 238 -6.52 2.05 -32.77
CA ALA A 238 -7.48 0.98 -32.44
C ALA A 238 -7.55 -0.10 -33.52
N ALA A 239 -7.46 0.30 -34.79
CA ALA A 239 -7.45 -0.65 -35.91
C ALA A 239 -6.19 -1.54 -35.95
N GLN A 240 -5.06 -1.05 -35.45
CA GLN A 240 -3.77 -1.73 -35.47
C GLN A 240 -3.52 -2.63 -34.26
N VAL A 241 -4.12 -2.30 -33.10
CA VAL A 241 -3.78 -2.95 -31.82
C VAL A 241 -4.68 -4.12 -31.44
N GLN A 242 -5.66 -4.49 -32.27
CA GLN A 242 -6.63 -5.55 -31.94
C GLN A 242 -5.98 -6.92 -31.65
N SER A 243 -4.82 -7.19 -32.22
CA SER A 243 -4.04 -8.42 -31.99
C SER A 243 -3.01 -8.27 -30.85
N SER A 244 -2.91 -7.10 -30.22
CA SER A 244 -1.99 -6.89 -29.11
C SER A 244 -2.50 -7.62 -27.87
N LYS A 245 -1.60 -8.31 -27.16
CA LYS A 245 -1.92 -8.92 -25.85
C LYS A 245 -2.38 -7.91 -24.80
N TYR A 246 -2.09 -6.62 -24.97
CA TYR A 246 -2.50 -5.55 -24.06
C TYR A 246 -3.85 -4.92 -24.40
N TYR A 247 -4.44 -5.26 -25.55
CA TYR A 247 -5.66 -4.60 -26.03
C TYR A 247 -6.86 -4.85 -25.10
N LYS A 248 -7.38 -3.76 -24.52
CA LYS A 248 -8.56 -3.76 -23.62
C LYS A 248 -8.48 -4.75 -22.45
N GLN A 249 -7.29 -4.90 -21.89
CA GLN A 249 -7.07 -5.81 -20.76
C GLN A 249 -7.57 -5.26 -19.42
N TYR A 250 -7.77 -3.95 -19.30
CA TYR A 250 -8.32 -3.32 -18.10
C TYR A 250 -9.84 -3.21 -18.20
N ALA A 251 -10.57 -3.94 -17.34
CA ALA A 251 -12.02 -3.95 -17.27
C ALA A 251 -12.50 -3.71 -15.83
N PRO A 252 -12.61 -2.45 -15.39
CA PRO A 252 -12.96 -2.11 -14.00
C PRO A 252 -14.38 -2.52 -13.62
N ASP A 253 -15.29 -2.70 -14.60
CA ASP A 253 -16.70 -3.01 -14.37
C ASP A 253 -17.01 -4.52 -14.35
N GLN A 254 -16.02 -5.38 -14.58
CA GLN A 254 -16.20 -6.82 -14.41
C GLN A 254 -16.14 -7.14 -12.91
N GLN A 255 -17.32 -7.27 -12.32
CA GLN A 255 -17.48 -7.78 -10.96
C GLN A 255 -16.71 -9.08 -10.79
N LEU A 256 -15.70 -9.05 -9.87
CA LEU A 256 -15.16 -10.23 -9.19
C LEU A 256 -14.70 -11.42 -10.07
N SER A 257 -14.36 -11.21 -11.32
CA SER A 257 -13.53 -12.17 -11.99
C SER A 257 -12.09 -11.98 -11.49
N ILE A 258 -11.67 -12.81 -10.59
CA ILE A 258 -10.29 -12.96 -10.08
C ILE A 258 -9.38 -13.53 -11.19
N ALA A 259 -9.82 -13.54 -12.40
CA ALA A 259 -9.01 -13.92 -13.52
C ALA A 259 -8.03 -12.79 -13.80
N ARG A 260 -6.77 -12.99 -13.43
CA ARG A 260 -5.67 -12.37 -14.16
C ARG A 260 -6.02 -12.53 -15.64
N PRO A 261 -5.89 -11.48 -16.47
CA PRO A 261 -6.16 -11.63 -17.90
C PRO A 261 -5.38 -12.86 -18.38
N ASN A 262 -6.08 -13.85 -18.93
CA ASN A 262 -5.46 -15.11 -19.35
C ASN A 262 -4.29 -14.91 -20.33
N ASP A 263 -4.24 -13.74 -20.99
CA ASP A 263 -3.28 -13.38 -22.01
C ASP A 263 -2.08 -12.58 -21.49
N LEU A 264 -2.08 -12.16 -20.20
CA LEU A 264 -0.99 -11.43 -19.57
C LEU A 264 -0.52 -12.14 -18.31
N PRO A 265 0.20 -13.28 -18.43
CA PRO A 265 0.72 -14.00 -17.27
C PRO A 265 1.64 -13.08 -16.46
N SER A 266 1.61 -13.19 -15.14
CA SER A 266 2.39 -12.36 -14.23
C SER A 266 2.09 -10.86 -14.32
N SER A 267 0.89 -10.48 -14.76
CA SER A 267 0.40 -9.09 -14.76
C SER A 267 -0.79 -8.92 -13.82
N ASP A 268 -0.91 -7.72 -13.24
CA ASP A 268 -2.04 -7.34 -12.39
C ASP A 268 -2.43 -5.88 -12.69
N LEU A 269 -3.52 -5.72 -13.41
CA LEU A 269 -4.02 -4.42 -13.86
C LEU A 269 -5.14 -3.84 -12.97
N THR A 270 -5.61 -4.57 -11.97
CA THR A 270 -6.88 -4.29 -11.27
C THR A 270 -6.96 -2.85 -10.75
N ASN A 271 -5.90 -2.35 -10.12
CA ASN A 271 -5.85 -0.97 -9.61
C ASN A 271 -4.98 -0.03 -10.44
N ALA A 272 -4.42 -0.50 -11.56
CA ALA A 272 -3.44 0.25 -12.34
C ALA A 272 -3.88 1.68 -12.69
N PHE A 273 -5.17 1.88 -12.97
CA PHE A 273 -5.72 3.15 -13.45
C PHE A 273 -6.78 3.76 -12.50
N VAL A 274 -6.88 3.24 -11.27
CA VAL A 274 -7.73 3.83 -10.24
C VAL A 274 -7.06 5.11 -9.71
N GLN A 275 -7.72 6.25 -9.89
CA GLN A 275 -7.23 7.56 -9.43
C GLN A 275 -6.96 7.56 -7.93
N GLN A 276 -5.99 8.34 -7.51
CA GLN A 276 -5.56 8.52 -6.13
C GLN A 276 -5.97 9.90 -5.61
N GLN A 277 -5.88 10.06 -4.29
CA GLN A 277 -5.97 11.36 -3.64
C GLN A 277 -4.58 11.73 -3.07
N PRO A 278 -4.26 13.01 -2.91
CA PRO A 278 -3.03 13.40 -2.25
C PRO A 278 -2.99 12.82 -0.83
N LEU A 279 -1.83 12.31 -0.41
CA LEU A 279 -1.63 11.97 0.98
C LEU A 279 -1.57 13.29 1.75
N THR A 280 -2.60 13.58 2.53
CA THR A 280 -2.53 14.69 3.46
C THR A 280 -1.48 14.33 4.52
N ALA A 281 -0.46 15.16 4.64
CA ALA A 281 0.46 15.07 5.76
C ALA A 281 -0.39 15.26 7.03
N GLY A 282 -0.72 14.17 7.68
CA GLY A 282 -1.42 14.20 8.95
C GLY A 282 -0.50 14.84 9.98
N GLY A 283 -0.66 16.13 10.19
CA GLY A 283 -0.17 16.78 11.38
C GLY A 283 -0.89 16.13 12.55
N GLY A 284 -0.24 15.12 13.17
CA GLY A 284 -0.78 14.47 14.35
C GLY A 284 -0.77 15.44 15.52
N SER A 285 -1.86 16.16 15.68
CA SER A 285 -2.23 16.59 17.04
C SER A 285 -2.70 15.35 17.80
N PRO A 286 -2.37 15.22 19.08
CA PRO A 286 -2.86 14.11 19.89
C PRO A 286 -4.38 14.07 19.79
N ALA A 287 -4.92 12.90 19.41
CA ALA A 287 -6.34 12.70 19.24
C ALA A 287 -7.08 13.09 20.53
N ALA A 288 -7.92 14.11 20.42
CA ALA A 288 -8.88 14.40 21.46
C ALA A 288 -9.80 13.17 21.61
N SER A 289 -10.18 12.84 22.82
CA SER A 289 -11.11 11.75 23.13
C SER A 289 -12.39 11.91 22.30
N GLY A 290 -12.56 11.07 21.25
CA GLY A 290 -13.71 11.11 20.37
C GLY A 290 -13.45 10.89 18.88
N THR A 291 -12.21 10.97 18.40
CA THR A 291 -11.87 10.71 16.99
C THR A 291 -11.63 9.22 16.75
N PHE A 292 -12.11 8.73 15.59
CA PHE A 292 -11.91 7.34 15.16
C PHE A 292 -10.42 7.00 15.01
N ALA A 293 -9.99 5.84 15.53
CA ALA A 293 -8.60 5.40 15.49
C ALA A 293 -8.28 4.56 14.26
N TYR A 294 -7.22 4.94 13.56
CA TYR A 294 -6.66 4.22 12.42
C TYR A 294 -5.30 3.65 12.80
N GLY A 295 -5.12 2.34 12.72
CA GLY A 295 -3.87 1.73 13.15
C GLY A 295 -3.50 0.45 12.42
N PHE A 296 -2.30 -0.02 12.74
CA PHE A 296 -1.79 -1.32 12.32
C PHE A 296 -1.28 -2.11 13.52
N GLN A 297 -1.45 -3.43 13.48
CA GLN A 297 -0.60 -4.35 14.20
C GLN A 297 0.78 -4.36 13.52
N VAL A 298 1.85 -4.11 14.29
CA VAL A 298 3.19 -3.93 13.75
C VAL A 298 4.17 -4.88 14.44
N HIS A 299 4.94 -5.62 13.64
CA HIS A 299 6.06 -6.40 14.17
C HIS A 299 7.29 -5.49 14.32
N MET A 300 7.74 -5.29 15.57
CA MET A 300 8.93 -4.48 15.90
C MET A 300 9.89 -5.19 16.86
N TRP A 301 9.55 -6.36 17.35
CA TRP A 301 10.39 -7.13 18.26
C TRP A 301 11.54 -7.76 17.49
N ASP A 302 12.76 -7.68 18.06
CA ASP A 302 13.97 -8.36 17.55
C ASP A 302 14.38 -7.98 16.12
N ILE A 303 14.02 -6.76 15.69
CA ILE A 303 14.45 -6.18 14.41
C ILE A 303 15.36 -4.96 14.66
N SER A 304 16.14 -4.58 13.65
CA SER A 304 17.06 -3.44 13.77
C SER A 304 16.32 -2.12 14.07
N GLN A 305 17.02 -1.17 14.70
CA GLN A 305 16.45 0.17 14.96
C GLN A 305 16.03 0.87 13.66
N GLN A 306 16.75 0.66 12.56
CA GLN A 306 16.39 1.18 11.25
C GLN A 306 15.06 0.56 10.75
N ALA A 307 14.90 -0.76 10.89
CA ALA A 307 13.66 -1.45 10.51
C ALA A 307 12.46 -0.99 11.37
N LYS A 308 12.66 -0.73 12.68
CA LYS A 308 11.64 -0.11 13.53
C LYS A 308 11.25 1.27 13.00
N GLY A 309 12.24 2.07 12.57
CA GLY A 309 12.01 3.37 11.94
C GLY A 309 11.19 3.28 10.64
N PHE A 310 11.48 2.30 9.79
CA PHE A 310 10.70 2.05 8.58
C PHE A 310 9.27 1.62 8.89
N ALA A 311 9.07 0.76 9.88
CA ALA A 311 7.74 0.31 10.29
C ALA A 311 6.84 1.48 10.71
N VAL A 312 7.32 2.34 11.63
CA VAL A 312 6.54 3.51 12.07
C VAL A 312 6.41 4.58 10.97
N GLY A 313 7.40 4.70 10.09
CA GLY A 313 7.36 5.55 8.90
C GLY A 313 6.21 5.16 7.97
N ASN A 314 6.03 3.87 7.71
CA ASN A 314 4.92 3.34 6.90
C ASN A 314 3.55 3.61 7.56
N VAL A 315 3.43 3.46 8.88
CA VAL A 315 2.17 3.80 9.59
C VAL A 315 1.81 5.27 9.35
N LYS A 316 2.78 6.17 9.46
CA LYS A 316 2.57 7.60 9.17
C LYS A 316 2.27 7.88 7.70
N GLN A 317 2.96 7.21 6.79
CA GLN A 317 2.72 7.31 5.35
C GLN A 317 1.29 6.88 4.98
N ALA A 318 0.75 5.89 5.65
CA ALA A 318 -0.65 5.51 5.51
C ALA A 318 -1.63 6.57 6.06
N GLY A 319 -1.16 7.63 6.73
CA GLY A 319 -1.99 8.60 7.43
C GLY A 319 -2.64 8.04 8.68
N PHE A 320 -2.08 6.96 9.24
CA PHE A 320 -2.56 6.31 10.45
C PHE A 320 -1.83 6.87 11.67
N ASN A 321 -2.46 6.79 12.82
CA ASN A 321 -1.98 7.42 14.05
C ASN A 321 -1.89 6.45 15.25
N TRP A 322 -2.16 5.16 15.03
CA TRP A 322 -2.04 4.12 16.04
C TRP A 322 -1.17 2.96 15.56
N VAL A 323 -0.46 2.36 16.53
CA VAL A 323 0.20 1.06 16.40
C VAL A 323 -0.26 0.16 17.54
N LYS A 324 -0.53 -1.11 17.21
CA LYS A 324 -0.64 -2.19 18.20
C LYS A 324 0.63 -3.02 18.11
N HIS A 325 1.19 -3.39 19.26
CA HIS A 325 2.33 -4.28 19.36
C HIS A 325 2.05 -5.35 20.42
N GLN A 326 2.30 -6.59 20.05
CA GLN A 326 2.13 -7.74 20.94
C GLN A 326 3.40 -7.95 21.77
N VAL A 327 3.26 -8.09 23.08
CA VAL A 327 4.35 -8.24 24.02
C VAL A 327 4.25 -9.60 24.68
N GLU A 328 5.20 -10.46 24.38
CA GLU A 328 5.39 -11.72 25.08
C GLU A 328 5.96 -11.46 26.46
N TRP A 329 5.18 -11.64 27.51
CA TRP A 329 5.62 -11.38 28.89
C TRP A 329 6.94 -12.09 29.23
N GLN A 330 7.08 -13.36 28.80
CA GLN A 330 8.29 -14.15 29.01
C GLN A 330 9.57 -13.54 28.39
N GLN A 331 9.46 -12.68 27.39
CA GLN A 331 10.60 -11.97 26.79
C GLN A 331 11.02 -10.75 27.62
N VAL A 332 10.08 -10.17 28.36
CA VAL A 332 10.31 -8.99 29.18
C VAL A 332 10.80 -9.36 30.59
N GLU A 333 10.27 -10.42 31.20
CA GLU A 333 10.59 -10.84 32.55
C GLU A 333 11.34 -12.17 32.55
N GLN A 334 12.64 -12.12 32.87
CA GLN A 334 13.53 -13.29 32.80
C GLN A 334 13.66 -14.04 34.12
N ALA A 335 13.34 -13.41 35.24
CA ALA A 335 13.18 -13.99 36.58
C ALA A 335 12.18 -13.16 37.37
N PRO A 336 11.54 -13.69 38.43
CA PRO A 336 10.51 -12.98 39.19
C PRO A 336 10.92 -11.56 39.60
N GLY A 337 10.20 -10.55 39.09
CA GLY A 337 10.45 -9.13 39.34
C GLY A 337 11.68 -8.56 38.61
N GLN A 338 12.35 -9.32 37.76
CA GLN A 338 13.52 -8.86 37.00
C GLN A 338 13.17 -8.64 35.53
N TYR A 339 12.90 -7.39 35.18
CA TYR A 339 12.46 -6.99 33.86
C TYR A 339 13.61 -6.50 32.99
N ASN A 340 13.70 -7.01 31.75
CA ASN A 340 14.52 -6.46 30.69
C ASN A 340 13.66 -5.62 29.74
N TRP A 341 13.69 -4.33 29.91
CA TRP A 341 12.89 -3.38 29.14
C TRP A 341 13.55 -2.91 27.83
N SER A 342 14.81 -3.27 27.57
CA SER A 342 15.63 -2.66 26.54
C SER A 342 14.98 -2.67 25.15
N GLU A 343 14.42 -3.80 24.75
CA GLU A 343 13.77 -3.96 23.46
C GLU A 343 12.41 -3.21 23.41
N LEU A 344 11.62 -3.37 24.46
CA LEU A 344 10.33 -2.67 24.57
C LEU A 344 10.50 -1.15 24.67
N ASP A 345 11.57 -0.67 25.33
CA ASP A 345 11.93 0.75 25.34
C ASP A 345 12.22 1.27 23.93
N ALA A 346 12.98 0.52 23.15
CA ALA A 346 13.29 0.89 21.77
C ALA A 346 12.02 0.98 20.93
N ILE A 347 11.10 0.01 21.08
CA ILE A 347 9.80 -0.02 20.37
C ILE A 347 8.94 1.17 20.76
N VAL A 348 8.71 1.37 22.07
CA VAL A 348 7.85 2.46 22.58
C VAL A 348 8.43 3.82 22.23
N ASN A 349 9.74 4.02 22.38
CA ASN A 349 10.37 5.30 22.06
C ASN A 349 10.34 5.59 20.55
N THR A 350 10.50 4.57 19.69
CA THR A 350 10.42 4.75 18.23
C THR A 350 9.01 5.17 17.81
N ALA A 351 7.98 4.46 18.28
CA ALA A 351 6.59 4.77 17.95
C ALA A 351 6.15 6.13 18.53
N ASN A 352 6.48 6.39 19.80
CA ASN A 352 6.15 7.66 20.46
C ASN A 352 6.91 8.85 19.84
N GLY A 353 8.19 8.66 19.49
CA GLY A 353 9.00 9.67 18.79
C GLY A 353 8.47 10.01 17.40
N ALA A 354 7.77 9.08 16.74
CA ALA A 354 7.04 9.31 15.50
C ALA A 354 5.66 9.96 15.71
N GLY A 355 5.25 10.23 16.95
CA GLY A 355 3.93 10.80 17.30
C GLY A 355 2.77 9.81 17.15
N LEU A 356 3.04 8.50 17.26
CA LEU A 356 2.02 7.46 17.17
C LEU A 356 1.50 7.11 18.58
N ASN A 357 0.20 6.85 18.67
CA ASN A 357 -0.42 6.25 19.84
C ASN A 357 -0.14 4.75 19.84
N ILE A 358 0.01 4.17 21.03
CA ILE A 358 0.46 2.79 21.19
C ILE A 358 -0.54 1.98 22.00
N ILE A 359 -0.92 0.81 21.49
CA ILE A 359 -1.57 -0.27 22.22
C ILE A 359 -0.52 -1.38 22.44
N LEU A 360 -0.34 -1.82 23.67
CA LEU A 360 0.43 -3.02 23.99
C LEU A 360 -0.52 -4.14 24.38
N SER A 361 -0.52 -5.24 23.65
CA SER A 361 -1.21 -6.49 23.99
C SER A 361 -0.23 -7.39 24.74
N VAL A 362 -0.53 -7.80 25.97
CA VAL A 362 0.42 -8.47 26.86
C VAL A 362 -0.07 -9.87 27.22
N LEU A 363 0.72 -10.88 26.87
CA LEU A 363 0.32 -12.28 26.96
C LEU A 363 1.50 -13.23 27.29
N HIS A 364 1.22 -14.52 27.46
CA HIS A 364 2.15 -15.62 27.67
C HIS A 364 3.08 -15.43 28.89
N ALA A 365 2.60 -15.85 30.04
CA ALA A 365 3.38 -15.77 31.26
C ALA A 365 4.68 -16.61 31.18
N PRO A 366 5.77 -16.16 31.82
CA PRO A 366 6.98 -16.97 31.96
C PRO A 366 6.72 -18.30 32.70
N ASP A 367 7.49 -19.32 32.37
CA ASP A 367 7.34 -20.67 32.95
C ASP A 367 7.34 -20.69 34.48
N PHE A 368 8.12 -19.81 35.11
CA PHE A 368 8.21 -19.74 36.56
C PHE A 368 6.93 -19.19 37.26
N TYR A 369 5.99 -18.61 36.52
CA TYR A 369 4.67 -18.22 37.00
C TYR A 369 3.55 -19.17 36.60
N ARG A 370 3.85 -20.16 35.74
CA ARG A 370 2.87 -21.14 35.27
C ARG A 370 2.82 -22.40 36.14
N SER A 371 1.71 -23.09 36.02
CA SER A 371 1.55 -24.47 36.56
C SER A 371 0.94 -25.35 35.47
N PRO A 372 0.98 -26.66 35.57
CA PRO A 372 0.33 -27.55 34.60
C PRO A 372 -1.17 -27.25 34.41
N SER A 373 -1.83 -26.69 35.44
CA SER A 373 -3.25 -26.34 35.39
C SER A 373 -3.53 -24.94 34.88
N SER A 374 -2.54 -24.05 34.83
CA SER A 374 -2.73 -22.68 34.33
C SER A 374 -2.39 -22.50 32.84
N GLY A 375 -1.76 -23.50 32.22
CA GLY A 375 -1.36 -23.45 30.81
C GLY A 375 -0.38 -22.32 30.52
N LEU A 376 -0.76 -21.37 29.65
CA LEU A 376 0.04 -20.19 29.28
C LEU A 376 -0.26 -18.98 30.18
N MET A 377 -1.31 -19.04 30.99
CA MET A 377 -1.67 -18.00 31.97
C MET A 377 -0.86 -18.17 33.27
N PRO A 378 -0.69 -17.11 34.07
CA PRO A 378 -0.07 -17.25 35.38
C PRO A 378 -0.99 -18.00 36.34
N SER A 379 -0.40 -18.80 37.23
CA SER A 379 -1.16 -19.51 38.29
C SER A 379 -1.70 -18.57 39.34
N ASP A 380 -1.01 -17.43 39.58
CA ASP A 380 -1.45 -16.34 40.45
C ASP A 380 -1.64 -15.06 39.63
N PRO A 381 -2.87 -14.60 39.41
CA PRO A 381 -3.13 -13.36 38.68
C PRO A 381 -2.45 -12.10 39.25
N ASN A 382 -2.05 -12.10 40.53
CA ASN A 382 -1.34 -10.97 41.13
C ASN A 382 0.03 -10.74 40.46
N THR A 383 0.67 -11.77 39.92
CA THR A 383 1.93 -11.61 39.18
C THR A 383 1.72 -10.81 37.90
N TYR A 384 0.59 -11.00 37.21
CA TYR A 384 0.21 -10.21 36.04
C TYR A 384 -0.11 -8.75 36.44
N GLN A 385 -0.77 -8.53 37.60
CA GLN A 385 -0.98 -7.18 38.14
C GLN A 385 0.35 -6.46 38.36
N GLN A 386 1.36 -7.13 38.90
CA GLN A 386 2.69 -6.53 39.15
C GLN A 386 3.39 -6.15 37.86
N LEU A 387 3.38 -7.03 36.85
CA LEU A 387 3.91 -6.70 35.51
C LEU A 387 3.21 -5.49 34.93
N MET A 388 1.87 -5.51 34.89
CA MET A 388 1.09 -4.45 34.26
C MET A 388 1.28 -3.11 34.96
N GLN A 389 1.41 -3.11 36.30
CA GLN A 389 1.74 -1.90 37.07
C GLN A 389 3.15 -1.39 36.74
N ALA A 390 4.14 -2.26 36.69
CA ALA A 390 5.53 -1.89 36.34
C ALA A 390 5.61 -1.31 34.92
N MET A 391 4.95 -1.96 33.96
CA MET A 391 4.91 -1.54 32.55
C MET A 391 4.17 -0.20 32.39
N ALA A 392 2.99 -0.05 32.99
CA ALA A 392 2.21 1.18 32.91
C ALA A 392 2.91 2.35 33.60
N THR A 393 3.60 2.12 34.74
CA THR A 393 4.43 3.14 35.39
C THR A 393 5.59 3.58 34.49
N ARG A 394 6.28 2.62 33.85
CA ARG A 394 7.43 2.91 32.98
C ARG A 394 7.04 3.73 31.76
N TYR A 395 5.91 3.43 31.16
CA TYR A 395 5.45 4.04 29.91
C TYR A 395 4.31 5.02 30.10
N ALA A 396 4.14 5.53 31.32
CA ALA A 396 3.08 6.50 31.64
C ALA A 396 3.10 7.68 30.65
N GLY A 397 1.95 7.99 30.08
CA GLY A 397 1.75 9.03 29.07
C GLY A 397 2.25 8.69 27.66
N LYS A 398 3.11 7.68 27.47
CA LYS A 398 3.62 7.22 26.15
C LYS A 398 2.71 6.14 25.53
N VAL A 399 2.38 5.11 26.30
CA VAL A 399 1.44 4.05 25.89
C VAL A 399 0.04 4.50 26.24
N LYS A 400 -0.87 4.44 25.26
CA LYS A 400 -2.25 4.94 25.43
C LYS A 400 -3.23 3.87 25.85
N ALA A 401 -2.95 2.62 25.51
CA ALA A 401 -3.81 1.51 25.87
C ALA A 401 -3.01 0.22 26.10
N TYR A 402 -3.56 -0.62 26.97
CA TYR A 402 -3.07 -1.97 27.23
C TYR A 402 -4.21 -2.96 27.00
N GLU A 403 -3.98 -3.98 26.18
CA GLU A 403 -4.92 -5.07 25.91
C GLU A 403 -4.56 -6.28 26.77
N MET A 404 -5.55 -6.76 27.54
CA MET A 404 -5.36 -7.78 28.57
C MET A 404 -5.47 -9.17 27.99
N TRP A 405 -4.35 -9.75 27.55
CA TRP A 405 -4.25 -11.04 26.88
C TRP A 405 -4.62 -10.97 25.39
N ASN A 406 -4.74 -12.17 24.75
CA ASN A 406 -5.01 -12.37 23.33
C ASN A 406 -5.81 -13.66 23.15
N GLU A 407 -6.92 -13.61 22.43
CA GLU A 407 -7.72 -14.76 21.98
C GLU A 407 -7.95 -15.84 23.04
N GLU A 408 -8.32 -15.43 24.23
CA GLU A 408 -8.48 -16.30 25.40
C GLU A 408 -9.59 -17.36 25.26
N ASN A 409 -10.34 -17.32 24.18
CA ASN A 409 -11.28 -18.37 23.78
C ASN A 409 -10.63 -19.54 23.03
N LEU A 410 -9.28 -19.52 22.87
CA LEU A 410 -8.50 -20.58 22.22
C LEU A 410 -7.44 -21.16 23.15
N SER A 411 -7.27 -22.48 23.09
CA SER A 411 -6.26 -23.19 23.91
C SER A 411 -4.82 -22.89 23.50
N ARG A 412 -4.57 -22.49 22.27
CA ARG A 412 -3.24 -22.04 21.82
C ARG A 412 -2.75 -20.80 22.56
N GLU A 413 -3.68 -19.98 23.07
CA GLU A 413 -3.38 -18.74 23.80
C GLU A 413 -3.47 -18.88 25.31
N THR A 414 -4.21 -19.88 25.81
CA THR A 414 -4.47 -20.05 27.25
C THR A 414 -3.91 -21.38 27.81
N GLY A 415 -3.60 -22.33 26.95
CA GLY A 415 -3.29 -23.71 27.31
C GLY A 415 -4.53 -24.60 27.34
N VAL A 416 -4.31 -25.90 27.07
CA VAL A 416 -5.37 -26.91 27.01
C VAL A 416 -6.10 -26.99 28.36
N GLY A 417 -7.43 -26.88 28.31
CA GLY A 417 -8.30 -26.92 29.50
C GLY A 417 -8.53 -25.57 30.18
N ASN A 418 -7.89 -24.48 29.71
CA ASN A 418 -8.02 -23.14 30.30
C ASN A 418 -8.93 -22.19 29.48
N VAL A 419 -9.57 -22.69 28.45
CA VAL A 419 -10.52 -21.92 27.62
C VAL A 419 -11.82 -21.70 28.42
N SER A 420 -11.81 -20.67 29.29
CA SER A 420 -12.98 -20.38 30.15
C SER A 420 -13.02 -18.93 30.60
N PRO A 421 -14.18 -18.25 30.52
CA PRO A 421 -14.38 -16.93 31.09
C PRO A 421 -14.09 -16.89 32.60
N THR A 422 -14.29 -17.98 33.33
CA THR A 422 -14.02 -18.05 34.78
C THR A 422 -12.53 -18.02 35.09
N THR A 423 -11.68 -18.57 34.20
CA THR A 423 -10.22 -18.50 34.32
C THR A 423 -9.70 -17.10 33.94
N TYR A 424 -10.30 -16.48 32.93
CA TYR A 424 -9.86 -15.20 32.41
C TYR A 424 -10.25 -14.00 33.29
N LEU A 425 -11.44 -13.99 33.89
CA LEU A 425 -11.93 -12.83 34.67
C LEU A 425 -10.97 -12.39 35.79
N PRO A 426 -10.35 -13.30 36.59
CA PRO A 426 -9.35 -12.90 37.58
C PRO A 426 -8.13 -12.20 36.96
N LEU A 427 -7.67 -12.67 35.78
CA LEU A 427 -6.55 -12.06 35.04
C LEU A 427 -6.88 -10.66 34.54
N LEU A 428 -8.07 -10.48 33.96
CA LEU A 428 -8.58 -9.18 33.51
C LEU A 428 -8.62 -8.17 34.67
N LYS A 429 -9.14 -8.59 35.81
CA LYS A 429 -9.19 -7.75 37.03
C LYS A 429 -7.81 -7.33 37.52
N ALA A 430 -6.87 -8.28 37.55
CA ALA A 430 -5.47 -8.06 37.91
C ALA A 430 -4.79 -7.07 36.96
N GLY A 431 -4.91 -7.31 35.65
CA GLY A 431 -4.35 -6.42 34.64
C GLY A 431 -4.90 -4.99 34.71
N PHE A 432 -6.24 -4.85 34.80
CA PHE A 432 -6.88 -3.54 34.96
C PHE A 432 -6.35 -2.79 36.21
N THR A 433 -6.31 -3.49 37.35
CA THR A 433 -5.82 -2.89 38.60
C THR A 433 -4.37 -2.45 38.47
N GLY A 434 -3.51 -3.26 37.88
CA GLY A 434 -2.11 -2.94 37.63
C GLY A 434 -1.93 -1.73 36.74
N VAL A 435 -2.63 -1.70 35.57
CA VAL A 435 -2.54 -0.56 34.64
C VAL A 435 -3.00 0.73 35.33
N LYS A 436 -4.17 0.73 35.98
CA LYS A 436 -4.70 1.92 36.61
C LYS A 436 -3.87 2.40 37.81
N ALA A 437 -3.14 1.51 38.48
CA ALA A 437 -2.17 1.86 39.50
C ALA A 437 -0.88 2.48 38.91
N GLY A 438 -0.44 2.05 37.74
CA GLY A 438 0.76 2.57 37.09
C GLY A 438 0.52 3.84 36.28
N ASP A 439 -0.57 3.87 35.49
CA ASP A 439 -1.05 5.03 34.73
C ASP A 439 -2.57 5.03 34.67
N SER A 440 -3.20 5.86 35.50
CA SER A 440 -4.66 5.97 35.57
C SER A 440 -5.30 6.50 34.29
N THR A 441 -4.52 7.14 33.41
CA THR A 441 -4.98 7.74 32.13
C THR A 441 -4.96 6.76 30.97
N ALA A 442 -4.15 5.70 31.04
CA ALA A 442 -4.09 4.68 30.03
C ALA A 442 -5.41 3.88 29.98
N GLN A 443 -5.89 3.60 28.76
CA GLN A 443 -7.07 2.76 28.56
C GLN A 443 -6.73 1.27 28.76
N VAL A 444 -7.68 0.54 29.30
CA VAL A 444 -7.60 -0.92 29.40
C VAL A 444 -8.58 -1.53 28.41
N PHE A 445 -8.04 -2.29 27.47
CA PHE A 445 -8.80 -3.07 26.52
C PHE A 445 -8.94 -4.49 27.06
N ILE A 446 -10.13 -5.06 26.98
CA ILE A 446 -10.32 -6.48 27.24
C ILE A 446 -9.52 -7.29 26.22
N GLY A 447 -9.08 -8.51 26.52
CA GLY A 447 -8.53 -9.43 25.53
C GLY A 447 -9.53 -9.67 24.39
N ALA A 448 -9.06 -9.55 23.17
CA ALA A 448 -9.92 -9.74 22.00
C ALA A 448 -10.10 -11.23 21.68
N LEU A 449 -11.33 -11.63 21.47
CA LEU A 449 -11.66 -13.03 21.13
C LEU A 449 -11.43 -13.32 19.65
N SER A 450 -10.94 -14.53 19.37
CA SER A 450 -10.82 -15.05 18.00
C SER A 450 -12.19 -15.46 17.45
N PRO A 451 -12.56 -15.06 16.22
CA PRO A 451 -13.85 -15.44 15.61
C PRO A 451 -13.79 -16.91 15.17
N THR A 452 -14.16 -17.82 16.05
CA THR A 452 -14.06 -19.25 15.75
C THR A 452 -15.40 -19.93 15.43
N GLY A 453 -16.53 -19.44 15.95
CA GLY A 453 -17.85 -20.06 15.76
C GLY A 453 -17.96 -21.52 16.26
N VAL A 454 -16.88 -22.08 16.81
CA VAL A 454 -16.78 -23.49 17.19
C VAL A 454 -16.45 -23.63 18.67
N SER A 455 -17.24 -24.39 19.39
CA SER A 455 -16.97 -24.79 20.77
C SER A 455 -16.52 -26.24 20.81
N GLN A 456 -15.23 -26.44 21.11
CA GLN A 456 -14.64 -27.76 21.33
C GLN A 456 -14.04 -27.81 22.73
N PRO A 457 -14.51 -28.69 23.62
CA PRO A 457 -14.06 -28.75 25.01
C PRO A 457 -12.55 -28.78 25.14
N GLY A 458 -11.99 -27.86 25.91
CA GLY A 458 -10.55 -27.74 26.16
C GLY A 458 -9.72 -27.18 25.01
N VAL A 459 -10.31 -26.90 23.85
CA VAL A 459 -9.60 -26.41 22.64
C VAL A 459 -10.06 -25.02 22.25
N SER A 460 -11.38 -24.83 22.10
CA SER A 460 -11.96 -23.54 21.70
C SER A 460 -13.35 -23.35 22.31
N MET A 461 -13.77 -22.11 22.40
CA MET A 461 -15.14 -21.72 22.66
C MET A 461 -15.58 -20.68 21.64
N ASP A 462 -16.81 -20.83 21.09
CA ASP A 462 -17.40 -19.81 20.21
C ASP A 462 -17.25 -18.42 20.86
N ASP A 463 -16.77 -17.46 20.10
CA ASP A 463 -16.42 -16.14 20.61
C ASP A 463 -17.61 -15.37 21.17
N LEU A 464 -18.78 -15.46 20.54
CA LEU A 464 -20.01 -14.83 21.07
C LEU A 464 -20.50 -15.52 22.34
N ALA A 465 -20.46 -16.85 22.38
CA ALA A 465 -20.81 -17.62 23.56
C ALA A 465 -19.85 -17.32 24.73
N TYR A 466 -18.56 -17.18 24.44
CA TYR A 466 -17.56 -16.78 25.44
C TYR A 466 -17.85 -15.38 26.02
N LEU A 467 -18.10 -14.40 25.14
CA LEU A 467 -18.42 -13.03 25.55
C LEU A 467 -19.69 -12.99 26.41
N GLN A 468 -20.76 -13.67 26.00
CA GLN A 468 -22.01 -13.77 26.76
C GLN A 468 -21.79 -14.43 28.13
N ALA A 469 -21.02 -15.52 28.17
CA ALA A 469 -20.68 -16.19 29.42
C ALA A 469 -19.83 -15.30 30.36
N LEU A 470 -18.88 -14.54 29.80
CA LEU A 470 -18.09 -13.58 30.59
C LEU A 470 -18.94 -12.47 31.20
N TYR A 471 -19.87 -11.92 30.43
CA TYR A 471 -20.85 -10.94 30.95
C TYR A 471 -21.80 -11.51 31.97
N ALA A 472 -22.12 -12.81 31.90
CA ALA A 472 -22.99 -13.47 32.89
C ALA A 472 -22.30 -13.70 34.25
N LEU A 473 -20.94 -13.75 34.29
CA LEU A 473 -20.23 -13.98 35.53
C LEU A 473 -20.47 -12.88 36.55
N ASN A 474 -20.78 -13.29 37.80
CA ASN A 474 -20.88 -12.40 38.95
C ASN A 474 -21.75 -11.15 38.68
N ASN A 475 -22.90 -11.30 38.03
CA ASN A 475 -23.82 -10.23 37.64
C ASN A 475 -23.17 -9.13 36.78
N GLY A 476 -22.38 -9.49 35.81
CA GLY A 476 -21.74 -8.56 34.90
C GLY A 476 -20.50 -7.88 35.44
N GLU A 477 -19.79 -8.55 36.33
CA GLU A 477 -18.61 -7.98 36.99
C GLU A 477 -17.54 -7.56 35.98
N ALA A 478 -17.34 -8.31 34.89
CA ALA A 478 -16.31 -8.07 33.92
C ALA A 478 -16.30 -6.65 33.36
N LYS A 479 -17.48 -6.06 33.09
CA LYS A 479 -17.62 -4.70 32.53
C LYS A 479 -17.01 -3.58 33.38
N LYS A 480 -16.64 -3.85 34.65
CA LYS A 480 -15.96 -2.90 35.52
C LYS A 480 -14.44 -2.83 35.29
N TYR A 481 -13.88 -3.78 34.58
CA TYR A 481 -12.43 -3.99 34.50
C TYR A 481 -11.88 -3.86 33.06
N PHE A 482 -12.56 -3.09 32.24
CA PHE A 482 -12.04 -2.62 30.94
C PHE A 482 -12.75 -1.32 30.55
N ASP A 483 -12.07 -0.52 29.73
CA ASP A 483 -12.58 0.75 29.20
C ASP A 483 -13.14 0.57 27.78
N VAL A 484 -12.60 -0.39 27.01
CA VAL A 484 -12.92 -0.66 25.60
C VAL A 484 -13.05 -2.16 25.39
N LEU A 485 -14.07 -2.58 24.65
CA LEU A 485 -14.19 -3.97 24.18
C LEU A 485 -13.32 -4.13 22.92
N ALA A 486 -12.29 -4.97 23.00
CA ALA A 486 -11.49 -5.36 21.85
C ALA A 486 -12.10 -6.58 21.15
N ALA A 487 -11.93 -6.65 19.83
CA ALA A 487 -12.42 -7.76 19.03
C ALA A 487 -11.46 -8.05 17.85
N HIS A 488 -11.20 -9.33 17.60
CA HIS A 488 -10.51 -9.82 16.41
C HIS A 488 -11.54 -10.39 15.45
N LEU A 489 -12.01 -9.58 14.53
CA LEU A 489 -13.05 -10.00 13.58
C LEU A 489 -12.51 -9.91 12.16
N SER A 490 -12.35 -11.04 11.53
CA SER A 490 -11.99 -11.17 10.12
C SER A 490 -13.21 -11.59 9.31
N GLY A 491 -13.25 -11.17 8.04
CA GLY A 491 -14.25 -11.65 7.08
C GLY A 491 -13.86 -12.97 6.42
N PHE A 492 -12.67 -13.52 6.73
CA PHE A 492 -12.09 -14.66 6.02
C PHE A 492 -12.07 -14.39 4.52
N SER A 493 -12.92 -15.05 3.72
CA SER A 493 -13.11 -14.73 2.29
C SER A 493 -14.35 -13.88 1.99
N ASN A 494 -15.13 -13.49 3.00
CA ASN A 494 -16.36 -12.72 2.81
C ASN A 494 -16.11 -11.21 2.85
N PRO A 495 -16.63 -10.42 1.87
CA PRO A 495 -16.59 -8.96 1.93
C PRO A 495 -17.17 -8.39 3.23
N PRO A 496 -16.74 -7.20 3.67
CA PRO A 496 -17.16 -6.63 4.95
C PRO A 496 -18.65 -6.35 5.11
N ASP A 497 -19.37 -6.06 4.00
CA ASP A 497 -20.80 -5.77 3.96
C ASP A 497 -21.68 -7.01 3.87
N CYS A 498 -21.07 -8.19 3.86
CA CYS A 498 -21.77 -9.44 3.71
C CYS A 498 -22.38 -9.95 5.02
N THR A 499 -23.46 -10.72 4.87
CA THR A 499 -24.12 -11.43 5.96
C THR A 499 -24.38 -12.89 5.55
N PRO A 500 -24.61 -13.82 6.49
CA PRO A 500 -24.93 -15.22 6.16
C PRO A 500 -26.15 -15.39 5.25
N SER A 501 -27.04 -14.40 5.20
CA SER A 501 -28.24 -14.41 4.38
C SER A 501 -28.07 -13.75 3.00
N THR A 502 -26.89 -13.24 2.67
CA THR A 502 -26.62 -12.55 1.39
C THR A 502 -26.02 -13.54 0.38
N PRO A 503 -26.80 -14.03 -0.61
CA PRO A 503 -26.36 -15.13 -1.49
C PRO A 503 -25.11 -14.83 -2.32
N GLN A 504 -24.88 -13.54 -2.65
CA GLN A 504 -23.77 -13.10 -3.49
C GLN A 504 -22.43 -13.04 -2.76
N CYS A 505 -22.43 -13.22 -1.44
CA CYS A 505 -21.26 -13.04 -0.60
C CYS A 505 -20.40 -14.29 -0.47
N SER A 506 -20.90 -15.41 -0.90
CA SER A 506 -20.24 -16.71 -0.78
C SER A 506 -19.13 -16.89 -1.79
N LEU A 507 -17.86 -16.77 -1.39
CA LEU A 507 -16.70 -16.99 -2.26
C LEU A 507 -16.14 -18.41 -2.21
N SER A 508 -16.41 -19.19 -1.14
CA SER A 508 -16.01 -20.60 -1.05
C SER A 508 -16.99 -21.44 -0.22
N GLY A 509 -17.22 -22.68 -0.62
CA GLY A 509 -18.33 -23.50 -0.12
C GLY A 509 -18.36 -23.79 1.38
N ALA A 510 -17.27 -24.13 2.02
CA ALA A 510 -17.23 -24.61 3.41
C ALA A 510 -17.29 -23.48 4.46
N TRP A 511 -16.87 -22.27 4.11
CA TRP A 511 -16.71 -21.13 5.04
C TRP A 511 -17.93 -20.18 5.03
N ASN A 512 -18.92 -20.44 4.18
CA ASN A 512 -19.95 -19.47 3.80
C ASN A 512 -21.11 -19.31 4.77
N ASN A 513 -21.37 -20.26 5.65
CA ASN A 513 -22.58 -20.31 6.46
C ASN A 513 -22.36 -20.08 7.95
N ASP A 514 -21.11 -20.03 8.41
CA ASP A 514 -20.81 -19.75 9.81
C ASP A 514 -20.88 -18.24 10.07
N PRO A 515 -21.75 -17.76 10.99
CA PRO A 515 -21.89 -16.35 11.31
C PRO A 515 -20.61 -15.67 11.76
N SER A 516 -19.65 -16.42 12.34
CA SER A 516 -18.36 -15.88 12.79
C SER A 516 -17.45 -15.44 11.65
N PHE A 517 -17.68 -15.92 10.41
CA PHE A 517 -16.93 -15.58 9.21
C PHE A 517 -17.42 -14.31 8.49
N PHE A 518 -18.37 -13.59 9.08
CA PHE A 518 -18.91 -12.33 8.55
C PHE A 518 -18.64 -11.21 9.55
N ALA A 519 -17.52 -10.54 9.39
CA ALA A 519 -16.94 -9.63 10.38
C ALA A 519 -17.94 -8.62 10.99
N PHE A 520 -18.58 -7.78 10.17
CA PHE A 520 -19.49 -6.75 10.68
C PHE A 520 -20.86 -7.28 11.10
N TYR A 521 -21.28 -8.42 10.56
CA TYR A 521 -22.45 -9.14 11.08
C TYR A 521 -22.17 -9.67 12.49
N ARG A 522 -21.01 -10.33 12.70
CA ARG A 522 -20.58 -10.83 14.01
C ARG A 522 -20.40 -9.68 15.00
N LEU A 523 -19.85 -8.56 14.56
CA LEU A 523 -19.71 -7.34 15.36
C LEU A 523 -21.07 -6.82 15.85
N GLY A 524 -22.11 -6.88 15.03
CA GLY A 524 -23.48 -6.56 15.44
C GLY A 524 -23.95 -7.46 16.60
N GLN A 525 -23.68 -8.77 16.52
CA GLN A 525 -23.99 -9.71 17.60
C GLN A 525 -23.22 -9.41 18.89
N TYR A 526 -21.95 -8.97 18.80
CA TYR A 526 -21.18 -8.50 19.95
C TYR A 526 -21.86 -7.27 20.60
N ARG A 527 -22.27 -6.30 19.78
CA ARG A 527 -22.98 -5.11 20.28
C ARG A 527 -24.28 -5.46 20.98
N ASP A 528 -25.03 -6.42 20.44
CA ASP A 528 -26.25 -6.92 21.05
C ASP A 528 -25.97 -7.57 22.42
N ALA A 529 -24.94 -8.40 22.53
CA ALA A 529 -24.53 -9.01 23.80
C ALA A 529 -24.10 -7.95 24.86
N MET A 530 -23.35 -6.93 24.45
CA MET A 530 -22.98 -5.79 25.30
C MET A 530 -24.23 -5.05 25.79
N THR A 531 -25.13 -4.73 24.89
CA THR A 531 -26.37 -3.98 25.21
C THR A 531 -27.24 -4.76 26.18
N GLN A 532 -27.38 -6.08 25.97
CA GLN A 532 -28.10 -6.97 26.88
C GLN A 532 -27.47 -7.02 28.28
N ALA A 533 -26.14 -6.92 28.33
CA ALA A 533 -25.39 -6.83 29.59
C ALA A 533 -25.41 -5.43 30.24
N GLY A 534 -26.03 -4.44 29.60
CA GLY A 534 -26.02 -3.04 30.02
C GLY A 534 -24.63 -2.39 29.94
N ASP A 535 -23.89 -2.71 28.86
CA ASP A 535 -22.59 -2.11 28.55
C ASP A 535 -22.68 -1.37 27.22
N ASP A 536 -22.34 -0.08 27.21
CA ASP A 536 -22.42 0.82 26.06
C ASP A 536 -21.05 1.31 25.57
N LYS A 537 -19.97 0.72 26.09
CA LYS A 537 -18.60 1.07 25.71
C LYS A 537 -18.37 0.93 24.20
N LYS A 538 -17.33 1.58 23.71
CA LYS A 538 -16.89 1.42 22.33
C LYS A 538 -16.29 0.03 22.10
N ILE A 539 -16.43 -0.46 20.87
CA ILE A 539 -15.72 -1.63 20.36
C ILE A 539 -14.56 -1.16 19.48
N TRP A 540 -13.39 -1.75 19.66
CA TRP A 540 -12.28 -1.57 18.73
C TRP A 540 -11.93 -2.90 18.09
N LEU A 541 -11.74 -2.89 16.75
CA LEU A 541 -11.19 -4.03 16.05
C LEU A 541 -9.67 -3.96 16.20
N THR A 542 -9.13 -4.64 17.21
CA THR A 542 -7.69 -4.59 17.53
C THR A 542 -6.84 -5.50 16.65
N GLU A 543 -7.47 -6.43 15.94
CA GLU A 543 -6.94 -7.11 14.76
C GLU A 543 -8.07 -7.29 13.75
N PHE A 544 -7.84 -6.79 12.56
CA PHE A 544 -8.78 -6.91 11.46
C PHE A 544 -8.01 -7.04 10.14
N GLY A 545 -8.25 -8.10 9.39
CA GLY A 545 -7.51 -8.31 8.16
C GLY A 545 -8.17 -9.29 7.22
N TYR A 546 -7.58 -9.39 6.04
CA TYR A 546 -7.87 -10.40 5.03
C TYR A 546 -6.56 -11.05 4.60
N ASP A 547 -6.50 -12.38 4.66
CA ASP A 547 -5.35 -13.14 4.22
C ASP A 547 -5.38 -13.29 2.69
N SER A 548 -4.29 -12.94 2.02
CA SER A 548 -4.13 -13.06 0.58
C SER A 548 -2.79 -13.75 0.28
N SER A 549 -2.84 -15.00 -0.13
CA SER A 549 -1.66 -15.82 -0.41
C SER A 549 -1.91 -16.75 -1.59
N ASP A 550 -0.88 -16.96 -2.41
CA ASP A 550 -0.90 -18.00 -3.46
C ASP A 550 -0.55 -19.40 -2.88
N VAL A 551 -0.17 -19.47 -1.61
CA VAL A 551 0.17 -20.72 -0.91
C VAL A 551 -0.94 -21.06 0.06
N ALA A 552 -1.54 -22.24 -0.11
CA ALA A 552 -2.54 -22.74 0.82
C ALA A 552 -1.85 -23.17 2.14
N VAL A 553 -2.25 -22.55 3.24
CA VAL A 553 -1.81 -22.93 4.58
C VAL A 553 -2.92 -23.80 5.20
N PRO A 554 -2.61 -24.99 5.78
CA PRO A 554 -3.63 -25.85 6.37
C PRO A 554 -4.46 -25.14 7.42
N GLY A 555 -5.80 -25.14 7.24
CA GLY A 555 -6.76 -24.42 8.08
C GLY A 555 -6.99 -22.96 7.70
N TYR A 556 -6.23 -22.43 6.74
CA TYR A 556 -6.32 -21.05 6.23
C TYR A 556 -6.44 -21.02 4.70
N GLU A 557 -6.95 -22.10 4.10
CA GLU A 557 -7.08 -22.25 2.65
C GLU A 557 -7.90 -21.13 2.00
N TYR A 558 -8.74 -20.45 2.75
CA TYR A 558 -9.50 -19.27 2.28
C TYR A 558 -8.60 -18.15 1.78
N SER A 559 -7.34 -18.09 2.18
CA SER A 559 -6.36 -17.09 1.72
C SER A 559 -6.16 -17.13 0.21
N THR A 560 -6.26 -18.32 -0.40
CA THR A 560 -6.09 -18.51 -1.85
C THR A 560 -7.26 -17.99 -2.68
N PHE A 561 -8.39 -17.67 -2.04
CA PHE A 561 -9.57 -17.07 -2.69
C PHE A 561 -9.56 -15.54 -2.63
N ILE A 562 -8.60 -14.94 -1.92
CA ILE A 562 -8.46 -13.50 -1.77
C ILE A 562 -7.24 -13.03 -2.57
N SER A 563 -7.46 -12.25 -3.64
CA SER A 563 -6.37 -11.56 -4.32
C SER A 563 -5.87 -10.36 -3.48
N GLU A 564 -4.64 -9.89 -3.72
CA GLU A 564 -4.13 -8.65 -3.08
C GLU A 564 -5.06 -7.45 -3.31
N ASP A 565 -5.75 -7.41 -4.44
CA ASP A 565 -6.74 -6.36 -4.73
C ASP A 565 -8.05 -6.52 -3.98
N ALA A 566 -8.51 -7.76 -3.80
CA ALA A 566 -9.66 -8.02 -2.94
C ALA A 566 -9.33 -7.63 -1.49
N GLN A 567 -8.14 -7.97 -0.99
CA GLN A 567 -7.63 -7.52 0.30
C GLN A 567 -7.70 -6.00 0.42
N ALA A 568 -7.21 -5.27 -0.60
CA ALA A 568 -7.21 -3.81 -0.65
C ALA A 568 -8.63 -3.22 -0.58
N ARG A 569 -9.55 -3.73 -1.40
CA ARG A 569 -10.95 -3.25 -1.42
C ARG A 569 -11.66 -3.54 -0.11
N PHE A 570 -11.53 -4.75 0.41
CA PHE A 570 -12.22 -5.16 1.63
C PHE A 570 -11.73 -4.38 2.85
N LEU A 571 -10.43 -4.12 2.96
CA LEU A 571 -9.90 -3.29 4.03
C LEU A 571 -10.42 -1.85 3.98
N VAL A 572 -10.43 -1.21 2.81
CA VAL A 572 -10.99 0.14 2.66
C VAL A 572 -12.49 0.17 2.96
N GLN A 573 -13.26 -0.80 2.44
CA GLN A 573 -14.69 -0.92 2.71
C GLN A 573 -14.96 -1.13 4.20
N ALA A 574 -14.15 -1.95 4.87
CA ALA A 574 -14.25 -2.17 6.31
C ALA A 574 -14.08 -0.88 7.11
N PHE A 575 -13.08 -0.06 6.77
CA PHE A 575 -12.90 1.26 7.39
C PHE A 575 -14.08 2.19 7.13
N GLN A 576 -14.68 2.16 5.94
CA GLN A 576 -15.86 2.96 5.61
C GLN A 576 -17.07 2.56 6.48
N ILE A 577 -17.33 1.26 6.63
CA ILE A 577 -18.40 0.73 7.49
C ILE A 577 -18.11 1.07 8.96
N ALA A 578 -16.89 0.81 9.44
CA ALA A 578 -16.52 1.05 10.82
C ALA A 578 -16.69 2.52 11.23
N ARG A 579 -16.30 3.46 10.36
CA ARG A 579 -16.46 4.91 10.60
C ARG A 579 -17.92 5.35 10.68
N GLN A 580 -18.80 4.73 9.92
CA GLN A 580 -20.23 5.02 9.93
C GLN A 580 -20.95 4.37 11.12
N THR A 581 -20.30 3.44 11.80
CA THR A 581 -20.86 2.68 12.92
C THR A 581 -20.51 3.35 14.24
N SER A 582 -21.50 4.00 14.85
CA SER A 582 -21.29 4.91 15.99
C SER A 582 -20.65 4.27 17.24
N TYR A 583 -20.77 2.96 17.43
CA TYR A 583 -20.19 2.25 18.56
C TYR A 583 -18.77 1.72 18.30
N ILE A 584 -18.21 1.88 17.10
CA ILE A 584 -16.82 1.52 16.80
C ILE A 584 -15.92 2.72 17.09
N GLY A 585 -14.82 2.51 17.83
CA GLY A 585 -13.84 3.54 18.19
C GLY A 585 -12.59 3.52 17.33
N GLY A 586 -12.22 2.37 16.74
CA GLY A 586 -11.03 2.24 15.91
C GLY A 586 -10.85 0.86 15.29
N VAL A 587 -9.94 0.81 14.32
CA VAL A 587 -9.55 -0.43 13.61
C VAL A 587 -8.03 -0.48 13.48
N MET A 588 -7.42 -1.57 13.94
CA MET A 588 -6.02 -1.93 13.75
C MET A 588 -5.97 -3.02 12.67
N VAL A 589 -5.34 -2.72 11.55
CA VAL A 589 -5.14 -3.71 10.48
C VAL A 589 -4.16 -4.78 10.92
N TRP A 590 -4.56 -6.02 10.88
CA TRP A 590 -3.73 -7.20 10.99
C TRP A 590 -3.26 -7.62 9.59
N ASN A 591 -1.99 -7.46 9.19
CA ASN A 591 -0.88 -6.78 9.89
C ASN A 591 -0.10 -5.87 8.92
N LEU A 592 0.83 -5.04 9.43
CA LEU A 592 1.66 -4.21 8.57
C LEU A 592 2.75 -5.01 7.85
N ASN A 593 3.62 -5.74 8.59
CA ASN A 593 4.95 -6.16 8.10
C ASN A 593 5.39 -7.56 8.54
N TYR A 594 4.48 -8.46 8.83
CA TYR A 594 4.85 -9.80 9.33
C TYR A 594 5.54 -10.69 8.28
N GLN A 595 5.52 -10.33 6.99
CA GLN A 595 6.33 -11.01 5.97
C GLN A 595 7.84 -10.98 6.26
N MET A 596 8.28 -10.08 7.14
CA MET A 596 9.68 -10.03 7.59
C MET A 596 9.99 -11.03 8.71
N ALA A 597 8.96 -11.46 9.44
CA ALA A 597 9.09 -12.29 10.64
C ALA A 597 8.76 -13.75 10.40
N VAL A 598 7.94 -14.06 9.39
CA VAL A 598 7.43 -15.42 9.17
C VAL A 598 7.58 -15.84 7.70
N PRO A 599 7.73 -17.15 7.41
CA PRO A 599 7.76 -17.66 6.05
C PRO A 599 6.36 -17.62 5.39
N GLN A 600 6.31 -17.74 4.08
CA GLN A 600 5.05 -17.75 3.32
C GLN A 600 4.10 -18.92 3.67
N THR A 601 4.60 -19.92 4.35
CA THR A 601 3.82 -21.07 4.86
C THR A 601 3.16 -20.81 6.21
N ASP A 602 3.35 -19.65 6.80
CA ASP A 602 2.65 -19.17 8.00
C ASP A 602 1.48 -18.26 7.58
N GLU A 603 0.32 -18.43 8.21
CA GLU A 603 -0.89 -17.67 7.87
C GLU A 603 -0.72 -16.14 8.03
N LYS A 604 0.15 -15.70 8.93
CA LYS A 604 0.40 -14.26 9.18
C LYS A 604 1.02 -13.56 7.97
N TRP A 605 1.68 -14.33 7.09
CA TRP A 605 2.39 -13.79 5.94
C TRP A 605 1.44 -13.09 4.94
N GLY A 606 0.30 -13.72 4.65
CA GLY A 606 -0.63 -13.23 3.64
C GLY A 606 -1.47 -12.04 4.10
N PHE A 607 -1.60 -11.83 5.41
CA PHE A 607 -2.27 -10.64 5.96
C PHE A 607 -1.44 -9.35 5.84
N ALA A 608 -0.12 -9.46 5.71
CA ALA A 608 0.76 -8.29 5.66
C ALA A 608 0.41 -7.36 4.51
N VAL A 609 0.45 -6.05 4.74
CA VAL A 609 0.21 -5.04 3.71
C VAL A 609 1.50 -4.42 3.19
N ILE A 610 2.64 -4.70 3.83
CA ILE A 610 4.00 -4.36 3.39
C ILE A 610 4.79 -5.68 3.23
N ARG A 611 5.52 -5.81 2.13
CA ARG A 611 6.35 -6.98 1.84
C ARG A 611 7.65 -7.00 2.65
N SER A 612 8.34 -8.12 2.65
CA SER A 612 9.61 -8.30 3.36
C SER A 612 10.73 -7.36 2.90
N ASP A 613 10.64 -6.84 1.68
CA ASP A 613 11.55 -5.83 1.12
C ASP A 613 11.08 -4.38 1.35
N TRP A 614 10.11 -4.17 2.23
CA TRP A 614 9.44 -2.89 2.52
C TRP A 614 8.62 -2.32 1.36
N SER A 615 8.44 -3.02 0.25
CA SER A 615 7.56 -2.58 -0.81
C SER A 615 6.08 -2.69 -0.39
N PRO A 616 5.22 -1.73 -0.75
CA PRO A 616 3.80 -1.79 -0.40
C PRO A 616 3.05 -2.82 -1.25
N ARG A 617 2.11 -3.52 -0.62
CA ARG A 617 1.06 -4.26 -1.33
C ARG A 617 -0.07 -3.30 -1.74
N PRO A 618 -0.93 -3.67 -2.71
CA PRO A 618 -2.10 -2.87 -3.09
C PRO A 618 -2.94 -2.41 -1.89
N ALA A 619 -3.09 -3.26 -0.88
CA ALA A 619 -3.81 -2.95 0.36
C ALA A 619 -3.23 -1.74 1.11
N PHE A 620 -1.90 -1.65 1.24
CA PHE A 620 -1.27 -0.50 1.87
C PHE A 620 -1.54 0.80 1.11
N LEU A 621 -1.40 0.77 -0.22
CA LEU A 621 -1.63 1.94 -1.06
C LEU A 621 -3.10 2.39 -0.99
N ALA A 622 -4.03 1.46 -1.00
CA ALA A 622 -5.45 1.75 -0.88
C ALA A 622 -5.79 2.35 0.50
N LEU A 623 -5.23 1.77 1.58
CA LEU A 623 -5.38 2.32 2.93
C LEU A 623 -4.76 3.71 3.05
N ALA A 624 -3.59 3.95 2.46
CA ALA A 624 -2.94 5.26 2.49
C ALA A 624 -3.78 6.33 1.75
N SER A 625 -4.41 5.96 0.65
CA SER A 625 -5.20 6.88 -0.18
C SER A 625 -6.65 7.08 0.29
N MET A 626 -7.19 6.24 1.17
CA MET A 626 -8.56 6.43 1.66
C MET A 626 -8.69 7.68 2.54
N PRO A 627 -9.84 8.43 2.50
CA PRO A 627 -10.10 9.55 3.41
C PRO A 627 -10.09 9.12 4.88
N LYS A 628 -9.46 9.92 5.77
CA LYS A 628 -9.42 9.70 7.24
C LYS A 628 -10.33 10.69 8.00
N SER A 629 -11.02 11.56 7.28
CA SER A 629 -11.95 12.56 7.83
C SER A 629 -13.39 12.13 7.67
#